data_73d4400615304af6cf8c4c89c9237ac2
#
_entry.id   73d4400615304af6cf8c4c89c9237ac2
#
_cell.length_a   1.000
_cell.length_b   1.000
_cell.length_c   1.000
_cell.angle_alpha   90.00
_cell.angle_beta   90.00
_cell.angle_gamma   90.00
#
_symmetry.space_group_name_H-M   'P 1'
#
loop_
_entity.id
_entity.type
_entity.pdbx_description
1 polymer ?
#
loop_
_entity_poly.entity_id
_entity_poly.type
_entity_poly.pdbx_seq_one_letter_code
_entity_poly.pdbx_strand_id
1 'polypeptide(L)'
;MGNYTLQKYKGTATRHTCPNCGDRRSFTYYVDESGTPLHPSVGRCNHESSCGYHYTPKEYFHDHPECRTANGLSFGRQRSERKSVQIPPQATIGCIPPKYVERSQSVHSNFFRFISSLLGSYYGSKAKEVLKRLLEEYRLGATRDGAVIFWQIDRTGRVRTGKVMQYNPNDGHRVKDGQASAVDWIHSLLKRRHELAEEWQLSQCLFGEHLLGTYPDKVVVLVESEKSAVIGSAIFPG
;
A
#
# COMPACT_ATOMS: atom_id res chain seq x y z
N MET A 1 1.41 6.40 30.53
CA MET A 1 2.19 5.38 29.81
C MET A 1 3.55 5.97 29.53
N GLY A 2 4.64 5.33 29.94
CA GLY A 2 6.00 5.77 29.62
C GLY A 2 6.15 5.86 28.09
N ASN A 3 6.85 6.89 27.64
CA ASN A 3 7.07 7.12 26.21
C ASN A 3 8.24 6.26 25.75
N TYR A 4 7.95 5.09 25.19
CA TYR A 4 8.96 4.17 24.66
C TYR A 4 9.15 4.39 23.16
N THR A 5 10.41 4.53 22.73
CA THR A 5 10.79 4.71 21.32
C THR A 5 11.81 3.65 20.90
N LEU A 6 11.88 3.33 19.63
CA LEU A 6 12.93 2.45 19.11
C LEU A 6 14.30 3.08 19.32
N GLN A 7 15.23 2.33 19.88
CA GLN A 7 16.60 2.76 20.14
C GLN A 7 17.27 3.27 18.86
N LYS A 8 17.77 4.50 18.89
CA LYS A 8 18.49 5.09 17.74
C LYS A 8 19.77 4.31 17.45
N TYR A 9 20.06 4.09 16.19
CA TYR A 9 21.30 3.42 15.78
C TYR A 9 22.53 4.28 16.11
N LYS A 10 23.42 3.72 16.92
CA LYS A 10 24.72 4.31 17.29
C LYS A 10 25.87 3.32 17.11
N GLY A 11 25.81 2.50 16.06
CA GLY A 11 26.76 1.43 15.82
C GLY A 11 26.27 0.04 16.29
N THR A 12 27.15 -0.96 16.17
CA THR A 12 26.83 -2.38 16.44
C THR A 12 26.43 -2.65 17.89
N ALA A 13 26.84 -1.82 18.84
CA ALA A 13 26.47 -1.91 20.25
C ALA A 13 24.96 -1.68 20.50
N THR A 14 24.25 -1.05 19.56
CA THR A 14 22.79 -0.81 19.62
C THR A 14 21.99 -1.82 18.83
N ARG A 15 22.60 -2.93 18.44
CA ARG A 15 21.95 -4.06 17.77
C ARG A 15 22.09 -5.31 18.63
N HIS A 16 20.99 -6.02 18.76
CA HIS A 16 20.84 -7.13 19.69
C HIS A 16 20.42 -8.41 18.97
N THR A 17 20.44 -9.51 19.66
CA THR A 17 19.97 -10.79 19.12
C THR A 17 18.45 -10.80 19.01
N CYS A 18 17.93 -11.11 17.83
CA CYS A 18 16.49 -11.23 17.62
C CYS A 18 15.95 -12.48 18.33
N PRO A 19 14.91 -12.37 19.17
CA PRO A 19 14.36 -13.51 19.89
C PRO A 19 13.66 -14.53 18.98
N ASN A 20 13.28 -14.13 17.75
CA ASN A 20 12.61 -15.01 16.80
C ASN A 20 13.59 -15.72 15.85
N CYS A 21 14.44 -14.97 15.13
CA CYS A 21 15.36 -15.58 14.14
C CYS A 21 16.77 -15.86 14.68
N GLY A 22 17.11 -15.45 15.91
CA GLY A 22 18.39 -15.71 16.54
C GLY A 22 19.58 -14.91 15.96
N ASP A 23 19.37 -14.07 14.97
CA ASP A 23 20.44 -13.23 14.42
C ASP A 23 20.93 -12.21 15.44
N ARG A 24 22.27 -12.16 15.63
CA ARG A 24 22.92 -11.44 16.73
C ARG A 24 22.95 -9.92 16.58
N ARG A 25 22.63 -9.37 15.40
CA ARG A 25 22.77 -7.92 15.09
C ARG A 25 21.56 -7.36 14.34
N SER A 26 20.43 -8.00 14.45
CA SER A 26 19.22 -7.65 13.71
C SER A 26 18.10 -7.08 14.57
N PHE A 27 18.26 -6.98 15.88
CA PHE A 27 17.19 -6.59 16.77
C PHE A 27 17.43 -5.23 17.43
N THR A 28 16.38 -4.41 17.50
CA THR A 28 16.37 -3.07 18.08
C THR A 28 15.33 -3.02 19.18
N TYR A 29 15.73 -2.68 20.41
CA TYR A 29 14.81 -2.56 21.55
C TYR A 29 13.96 -1.28 21.48
N TYR A 30 12.80 -1.34 22.14
CA TYR A 30 12.11 -0.14 22.60
C TYR A 30 12.70 0.27 23.94
N VAL A 31 13.12 1.53 24.04
CA VAL A 31 13.77 2.12 25.22
C VAL A 31 12.95 3.33 25.72
N ASP A 32 13.02 3.59 27.01
CA ASP A 32 12.48 4.78 27.63
C ASP A 32 13.36 6.03 27.39
N GLU A 33 13.01 7.15 27.98
CA GLU A 33 13.76 8.41 27.85
C GLU A 33 15.20 8.33 28.43
N SER A 34 15.45 7.40 29.35
CA SER A 34 16.79 7.13 29.89
C SER A 34 17.64 6.21 29.01
N GLY A 35 17.05 5.59 27.99
CA GLY A 35 17.69 4.60 27.12
C GLY A 35 17.61 3.18 27.66
N THR A 36 16.83 2.93 28.72
CA THR A 36 16.65 1.60 29.30
C THR A 36 15.63 0.80 28.50
N PRO A 37 15.94 -0.44 28.06
CA PRO A 37 14.99 -1.30 27.36
C PRO A 37 13.79 -1.69 28.23
N LEU A 38 12.59 -1.67 27.66
CA LEU A 38 11.37 -2.09 28.35
C LEU A 38 11.45 -3.58 28.76
N HIS A 39 11.79 -4.43 27.80
CA HIS A 39 11.97 -5.86 28.01
C HIS A 39 12.80 -6.43 26.85
N PRO A 40 13.61 -7.50 27.07
CA PRO A 40 14.44 -8.10 26.01
C PRO A 40 13.68 -8.63 24.79
N SER A 41 12.39 -8.93 24.92
CA SER A 41 11.54 -9.34 23.80
C SER A 41 10.87 -8.17 23.07
N VAL A 42 10.86 -6.97 23.65
CA VAL A 42 10.11 -5.81 23.11
C VAL A 42 10.99 -5.01 22.17
N GLY A 43 10.72 -5.14 20.89
CA GLY A 43 11.56 -4.53 19.86
C GLY A 43 11.17 -4.92 18.45
N ARG A 44 12.03 -4.58 17.51
CA ARG A 44 11.83 -4.85 16.07
C ARG A 44 13.07 -5.49 15.47
N CYS A 45 12.86 -6.57 14.71
CA CYS A 45 13.88 -7.17 13.88
C CYS A 45 14.08 -6.37 12.59
N ASN A 46 15.32 -6.15 12.17
CA ASN A 46 15.63 -5.46 10.92
C ASN A 46 15.42 -6.34 9.67
N HIS A 47 15.27 -7.65 9.85
CA HIS A 47 14.90 -8.58 8.79
C HIS A 47 13.39 -8.55 8.56
N GLU A 48 12.88 -7.45 8.02
CA GLU A 48 11.44 -7.18 7.88
C GLU A 48 10.73 -8.20 7.00
N SER A 49 11.36 -8.62 5.90
CA SER A 49 10.79 -9.55 4.93
C SER A 49 10.95 -11.03 5.29
N SER A 50 12.03 -11.39 6.00
CA SER A 50 12.35 -12.80 6.29
C SER A 50 12.00 -13.23 7.72
N CYS A 51 12.05 -12.30 8.69
CA CYS A 51 11.73 -12.58 10.09
C CYS A 51 10.43 -11.90 10.52
N GLY A 52 10.26 -10.62 10.20
CA GLY A 52 9.07 -9.82 10.49
C GLY A 52 8.76 -9.60 11.98
N TYR A 53 9.63 -10.04 12.90
CA TYR A 53 9.35 -9.92 14.33
C TYR A 53 9.31 -8.46 14.77
N HIS A 54 8.15 -8.05 15.27
CA HIS A 54 7.93 -6.73 15.84
C HIS A 54 6.94 -6.84 17.00
N TYR A 55 7.46 -6.70 18.23
CA TYR A 55 6.67 -6.72 19.44
C TYR A 55 6.73 -5.35 20.08
N THR A 56 5.60 -4.67 20.10
CA THR A 56 5.52 -3.26 20.54
C THR A 56 5.28 -3.13 22.03
N PRO A 57 5.61 -1.99 22.66
CA PRO A 57 5.25 -1.72 24.05
C PRO A 57 3.75 -1.85 24.34
N LYS A 58 2.90 -1.50 23.38
CA LYS A 58 1.45 -1.61 23.51
C LYS A 58 1.00 -3.08 23.65
N GLU A 59 1.54 -3.94 22.81
CA GLU A 59 1.27 -5.38 22.84
C GLU A 59 1.82 -5.99 24.13
N TYR A 60 3.05 -5.63 24.51
CA TYR A 60 3.66 -6.10 25.76
C TYR A 60 2.80 -5.78 26.99
N PHE A 61 2.34 -4.53 27.13
CA PHE A 61 1.47 -4.16 28.25
C PHE A 61 0.06 -4.72 28.14
N HIS A 62 -0.37 -5.14 26.97
CA HIS A 62 -1.60 -5.89 26.79
C HIS A 62 -1.47 -7.32 27.33
N ASP A 63 -0.36 -7.97 26.99
CA ASP A 63 -0.09 -9.36 27.35
C ASP A 63 0.38 -9.50 28.82
N HIS A 64 0.96 -8.41 29.38
CA HIS A 64 1.48 -8.32 30.75
C HIS A 64 0.82 -7.18 31.54
N PRO A 65 -0.49 -7.31 31.88
CA PRO A 65 -1.22 -6.24 32.57
C PRO A 65 -0.65 -5.96 33.98
N GLU A 66 0.04 -6.93 34.60
CA GLU A 66 0.73 -6.77 35.87
C GLU A 66 1.88 -5.76 35.82
N CYS A 67 2.55 -5.63 34.67
CA CYS A 67 3.65 -4.68 34.48
C CYS A 67 3.19 -3.21 34.37
N ARG A 68 1.89 -2.96 34.27
CA ARG A 68 1.32 -1.60 34.24
C ARG A 68 1.32 -0.95 35.62
N THR A 69 1.41 -1.72 36.70
CA THR A 69 1.29 -1.26 38.08
C THR A 69 2.62 -0.97 38.77
N ALA A 70 3.76 -1.38 38.19
CA ALA A 70 5.09 -1.23 38.80
C ALA A 70 5.67 0.20 38.75
N ASN A 71 5.12 1.10 37.95
CA ASN A 71 5.52 2.52 37.89
C ASN A 71 4.45 3.43 38.48
N GLY A 72 4.24 3.30 39.79
CA GLY A 72 3.62 4.23 40.72
C GLY A 72 2.67 5.31 40.17
N LEU A 73 1.42 4.95 39.83
CA LEU A 73 0.25 5.83 39.93
C LEU A 73 -0.95 4.95 40.25
N SER A 74 -1.33 4.95 41.52
CA SER A 74 -2.58 4.37 41.98
C SER A 74 -3.75 5.18 41.43
N PHE A 75 -4.43 4.62 40.45
CA PHE A 75 -5.75 5.08 40.08
C PHE A 75 -6.80 4.20 40.78
N GLY A 76 -7.55 4.83 41.67
CA GLY A 76 -8.63 4.24 42.42
C GLY A 76 -9.56 3.42 41.51
N ARG A 77 -9.91 2.23 41.96
CA ARG A 77 -10.95 1.38 41.41
C ARG A 77 -12.30 2.12 41.46
N GLN A 78 -12.62 2.92 40.47
CA GLN A 78 -14.00 3.13 40.11
C GLN A 78 -14.43 1.95 39.24
N ARG A 79 -15.27 1.13 39.86
CA ARG A 79 -16.05 0.08 39.18
C ARG A 79 -17.04 0.80 38.25
N SER A 80 -16.55 1.19 37.06
CA SER A 80 -17.45 1.65 36.00
C SER A 80 -18.20 0.42 35.50
N GLU A 81 -19.50 0.48 35.61
CA GLU A 81 -20.46 -0.40 34.96
C GLU A 81 -19.99 -0.68 33.56
N ARG A 82 -20.01 -1.94 33.17
CA ARG A 82 -19.77 -2.36 31.79
C ARG A 82 -20.77 -1.63 30.89
N LYS A 83 -20.39 -0.46 30.40
CA LYS A 83 -21.03 0.06 29.20
C LYS A 83 -20.80 -1.02 28.15
N SER A 84 -21.91 -1.58 27.66
CA SER A 84 -21.91 -2.45 26.50
C SER A 84 -20.95 -1.85 25.48
N VAL A 85 -19.90 -2.61 25.12
CA VAL A 85 -19.03 -2.23 24.02
C VAL A 85 -19.95 -2.16 22.82
N GLN A 86 -20.38 -0.94 22.48
CA GLN A 86 -20.94 -0.71 21.17
C GLN A 86 -19.78 -1.02 20.22
N ILE A 87 -19.87 -2.17 19.57
CA ILE A 87 -19.01 -2.52 18.42
C ILE A 87 -19.20 -1.33 17.48
N PRO A 88 -18.15 -0.53 17.22
CA PRO A 88 -18.29 0.57 16.29
C PRO A 88 -18.86 -0.03 14.99
N PRO A 89 -19.85 0.63 14.36
CA PRO A 89 -20.44 0.11 13.15
C PRO A 89 -19.29 -0.29 12.22
N GLN A 90 -19.32 -1.54 11.76
CA GLN A 90 -18.24 -2.09 10.92
C GLN A 90 -17.98 -1.09 9.82
N ALA A 91 -16.78 -0.49 9.85
CA ALA A 91 -16.41 0.55 8.92
C ALA A 91 -16.64 0.02 7.51
N THR A 92 -17.55 0.63 6.79
CA THR A 92 -17.96 0.16 5.47
C THR A 92 -16.77 0.37 4.53
N ILE A 93 -16.15 -0.75 4.12
CA ILE A 93 -15.06 -0.69 3.14
C ILE A 93 -15.60 0.01 1.89
N GLY A 94 -15.05 1.19 1.62
CA GLY A 94 -15.52 2.04 0.56
C GLY A 94 -15.19 1.51 -0.84
N CYS A 95 -16.09 1.78 -1.79
CA CYS A 95 -15.86 1.58 -3.21
C CYS A 95 -16.00 2.91 -3.93
N ILE A 96 -15.18 3.13 -4.95
CA ILE A 96 -15.32 4.28 -5.85
C ILE A 96 -16.36 3.92 -6.93
N PRO A 97 -17.33 4.80 -7.23
CA PRO A 97 -18.30 4.53 -8.27
C PRO A 97 -17.64 4.27 -9.63
N PRO A 98 -18.08 3.23 -10.39
CA PRO A 98 -17.48 2.85 -11.69
C PRO A 98 -17.44 3.98 -12.72
N LYS A 99 -18.38 4.94 -12.64
CA LYS A 99 -18.42 6.13 -13.51
C LYS A 99 -17.09 6.89 -13.59
N TYR A 100 -16.25 6.84 -12.55
CA TYR A 100 -14.93 7.51 -12.55
C TYR A 100 -13.95 6.75 -13.44
N VAL A 101 -14.00 5.42 -13.46
CA VAL A 101 -13.21 4.59 -14.37
C VAL A 101 -13.62 4.88 -15.81
N GLU A 102 -14.92 4.79 -16.13
CA GLU A 102 -15.46 5.01 -17.46
C GLU A 102 -15.13 6.39 -18.04
N ARG A 103 -15.31 7.45 -17.24
CA ARG A 103 -15.02 8.83 -17.64
C ARG A 103 -13.53 9.12 -17.84
N SER A 104 -12.66 8.37 -17.18
CA SER A 104 -11.21 8.57 -17.25
C SER A 104 -10.56 7.74 -18.34
N GLN A 105 -11.20 6.67 -18.83
CA GLN A 105 -10.62 5.76 -19.81
C GLN A 105 -10.24 6.51 -21.09
N SER A 106 -8.95 6.53 -21.40
CA SER A 106 -8.42 7.40 -22.45
C SER A 106 -7.05 6.97 -22.94
N VAL A 107 -6.79 7.20 -24.20
CA VAL A 107 -5.50 7.02 -24.88
C VAL A 107 -4.55 8.22 -24.71
N HIS A 108 -5.01 9.30 -24.07
CA HIS A 108 -4.28 10.58 -24.06
C HIS A 108 -3.26 10.71 -22.91
N SER A 109 -3.01 9.65 -22.14
CA SER A 109 -1.93 9.71 -21.14
C SER A 109 -0.55 9.64 -21.80
N ASN A 110 0.44 10.28 -21.17
CA ASN A 110 1.85 10.20 -21.58
C ASN A 110 2.37 8.76 -21.53
N PHE A 111 1.90 7.98 -20.56
CA PHE A 111 2.19 6.55 -20.51
C PHE A 111 1.67 5.80 -21.74
N PHE A 112 0.43 6.09 -22.17
CA PHE A 112 -0.15 5.45 -23.34
C PHE A 112 0.61 5.82 -24.63
N ARG A 113 1.08 7.06 -24.74
CA ARG A 113 1.96 7.50 -25.85
C ARG A 113 3.27 6.70 -25.86
N PHE A 114 3.90 6.53 -24.70
CA PHE A 114 5.11 5.75 -24.58
C PHE A 114 4.90 4.29 -25.02
N ILE A 115 3.89 3.59 -24.46
CA ILE A 115 3.65 2.19 -24.85
C ILE A 115 3.20 2.06 -26.30
N SER A 116 2.53 3.06 -26.88
CA SER A 116 2.17 3.07 -28.29
C SER A 116 3.39 3.10 -29.19
N SER A 117 4.40 3.91 -28.87
CA SER A 117 5.67 3.95 -29.57
C SER A 117 6.44 2.62 -29.43
N LEU A 118 6.55 2.12 -28.18
CA LEU A 118 7.23 0.87 -27.87
C LEU A 118 6.61 -0.32 -28.61
N LEU A 119 5.29 -0.50 -28.49
CA LEU A 119 4.60 -1.63 -29.11
C LEU A 119 4.47 -1.48 -30.62
N GLY A 120 4.41 -0.23 -31.11
CA GLY A 120 4.47 0.07 -32.55
C GLY A 120 5.75 -0.44 -33.19
N SER A 121 6.89 -0.24 -32.52
CA SER A 121 8.19 -0.76 -32.98
C SER A 121 8.28 -2.28 -32.91
N TYR A 122 7.59 -2.91 -31.95
CA TYR A 122 7.66 -4.36 -31.74
C TYR A 122 6.63 -5.13 -32.59
N TYR A 123 5.39 -4.66 -32.68
CA TYR A 123 4.27 -5.37 -33.32
C TYR A 123 3.88 -4.83 -34.70
N GLY A 124 4.42 -3.68 -35.10
CA GLY A 124 4.06 -3.04 -36.38
C GLY A 124 2.56 -2.79 -36.50
N SER A 125 1.93 -3.29 -37.55
CA SER A 125 0.49 -3.12 -37.82
C SER A 125 -0.44 -3.69 -36.75
N LYS A 126 0.00 -4.75 -36.01
CA LYS A 126 -0.78 -5.39 -34.94
C LYS A 126 -0.78 -4.60 -33.64
N ALA A 127 0.08 -3.58 -33.50
CA ALA A 127 0.20 -2.80 -32.26
C ALA A 127 -1.15 -2.17 -31.82
N LYS A 128 -1.98 -1.73 -32.77
CA LYS A 128 -3.29 -1.13 -32.48
C LYS A 128 -4.23 -2.08 -31.74
N GLU A 129 -4.25 -3.34 -32.11
CA GLU A 129 -5.09 -4.37 -31.48
C GLU A 129 -4.61 -4.65 -30.06
N VAL A 130 -3.28 -4.79 -29.88
CA VAL A 130 -2.68 -5.01 -28.57
C VAL A 130 -2.96 -3.81 -27.64
N LEU A 131 -2.77 -2.58 -28.13
CA LEU A 131 -3.01 -1.37 -27.35
C LEU A 131 -4.49 -1.22 -26.96
N LYS A 132 -5.42 -1.54 -27.88
CA LYS A 132 -6.85 -1.54 -27.58
C LYS A 132 -7.18 -2.53 -26.46
N ARG A 133 -6.67 -3.77 -26.57
CA ARG A 133 -6.83 -4.80 -25.56
C ARG A 133 -6.30 -4.34 -24.19
N LEU A 134 -5.09 -3.80 -24.12
CA LEU A 134 -4.51 -3.30 -22.87
C LEU A 134 -5.34 -2.17 -22.24
N LEU A 135 -5.84 -1.24 -23.06
CA LEU A 135 -6.67 -0.14 -22.59
C LEU A 135 -7.97 -0.66 -21.96
N GLU A 136 -8.61 -1.63 -22.61
CA GLU A 136 -9.89 -2.20 -22.20
C GLU A 136 -9.74 -3.13 -21.00
N GLU A 137 -8.79 -4.07 -21.03
CA GLU A 137 -8.58 -5.04 -19.97
C GLU A 137 -8.12 -4.37 -18.67
N TYR A 138 -7.11 -3.51 -18.73
CA TYR A 138 -6.57 -2.83 -17.55
C TYR A 138 -7.33 -1.54 -17.17
N ARG A 139 -8.37 -1.16 -17.93
CA ARG A 139 -9.17 0.05 -17.67
C ARG A 139 -8.29 1.30 -17.51
N LEU A 140 -7.26 1.44 -18.35
CA LEU A 140 -6.30 2.54 -18.22
C LEU A 140 -7.01 3.90 -18.37
N GLY A 141 -6.84 4.74 -17.35
CA GLY A 141 -7.38 6.10 -17.35
C GLY A 141 -6.32 7.15 -17.65
N ALA A 142 -6.76 8.37 -17.97
CA ALA A 142 -5.90 9.54 -18.06
C ALA A 142 -6.51 10.73 -17.32
N THR A 143 -5.65 11.56 -16.77
CA THR A 143 -6.00 12.89 -16.26
C THR A 143 -5.89 13.93 -17.37
N ARG A 144 -6.40 15.15 -17.13
CA ARG A 144 -6.34 16.24 -18.13
C ARG A 144 -4.91 16.70 -18.45
N ASP A 145 -4.01 16.58 -17.49
CA ASP A 145 -2.57 16.91 -17.60
C ASP A 145 -1.73 15.75 -18.13
N GLY A 146 -2.36 14.65 -18.57
CA GLY A 146 -1.71 13.53 -19.23
C GLY A 146 -1.10 12.48 -18.29
N ALA A 147 -1.35 12.53 -16.98
CA ALA A 147 -1.00 11.44 -16.09
C ALA A 147 -1.86 10.20 -16.38
N VAL A 148 -1.30 9.02 -16.23
CA VAL A 148 -2.06 7.76 -16.31
C VAL A 148 -2.72 7.46 -14.97
N ILE A 149 -3.90 6.85 -15.02
CA ILE A 149 -4.59 6.31 -13.86
C ILE A 149 -4.58 4.78 -13.97
N PHE A 150 -3.91 4.13 -13.04
CA PHE A 150 -3.92 2.68 -12.88
C PHE A 150 -5.00 2.32 -11.85
N TRP A 151 -6.16 1.88 -12.33
CA TRP A 151 -7.30 1.56 -11.48
C TRP A 151 -7.10 0.23 -10.76
N GLN A 152 -7.26 0.23 -9.44
CA GLN A 152 -7.31 -0.97 -8.63
C GLN A 152 -8.76 -1.44 -8.53
N ILE A 153 -9.07 -2.49 -9.26
CA ILE A 153 -10.38 -3.13 -9.31
C ILE A 153 -10.22 -4.54 -8.77
N ASP A 154 -10.97 -4.91 -7.76
CA ASP A 154 -10.88 -6.22 -7.14
C ASP A 154 -11.53 -7.31 -8.00
N ARG A 155 -11.30 -8.57 -7.64
CA ARG A 155 -11.84 -9.73 -8.36
C ARG A 155 -13.36 -9.79 -8.45
N THR A 156 -14.07 -8.98 -7.67
CA THR A 156 -15.54 -8.85 -7.70
C THR A 156 -16.02 -7.63 -8.50
N GLY A 157 -15.09 -6.93 -9.17
CA GLY A 157 -15.38 -5.76 -10.00
C GLY A 157 -15.52 -4.44 -9.24
N ARG A 158 -15.27 -4.41 -7.92
CA ARG A 158 -15.38 -3.19 -7.12
C ARG A 158 -14.12 -2.35 -7.29
N VAL A 159 -14.32 -1.07 -7.61
CA VAL A 159 -13.22 -0.11 -7.74
C VAL A 159 -12.76 0.34 -6.35
N ARG A 160 -11.53 0.02 -6.00
CA ARG A 160 -10.93 0.31 -4.70
C ARG A 160 -10.28 1.68 -4.67
N THR A 161 -9.46 1.96 -5.66
CA THR A 161 -8.82 3.26 -5.88
C THR A 161 -8.20 3.31 -7.27
N GLY A 162 -7.50 4.39 -7.59
CA GLY A 162 -6.65 4.52 -8.78
C GLY A 162 -5.36 5.22 -8.40
N LYS A 163 -4.23 4.68 -8.86
CA LYS A 163 -2.91 5.29 -8.70
C LYS A 163 -2.64 6.20 -9.89
N VAL A 164 -2.37 7.46 -9.61
CA VAL A 164 -2.12 8.49 -10.62
C VAL A 164 -0.61 8.70 -10.74
N MET A 165 -0.08 8.56 -11.95
CA MET A 165 1.36 8.69 -12.18
C MET A 165 1.66 9.41 -13.48
N GLN A 166 2.68 10.26 -13.46
CA GLN A 166 3.18 10.95 -14.64
C GLN A 166 4.42 10.25 -15.19
N TYR A 167 4.43 10.03 -16.49
CA TYR A 167 5.55 9.43 -17.23
C TYR A 167 6.03 10.34 -18.35
N ASN A 168 7.31 10.25 -18.66
CA ASN A 168 7.86 10.83 -19.87
C ASN A 168 7.40 9.99 -21.09
N PRO A 169 6.76 10.59 -22.11
CA PRO A 169 6.24 9.85 -23.24
C PRO A 169 7.31 9.28 -24.17
N ASN A 170 8.57 9.76 -24.07
CA ASN A 170 9.66 9.33 -24.97
C ASN A 170 10.42 8.11 -24.43
N ASP A 171 10.67 8.05 -23.12
CA ASP A 171 11.50 7.02 -22.49
C ASP A 171 10.76 6.17 -21.47
N GLY A 172 9.52 6.53 -21.13
CA GLY A 172 8.70 5.82 -20.14
C GLY A 172 9.23 5.89 -18.71
N HIS A 173 10.18 6.79 -18.41
CA HIS A 173 10.59 7.04 -17.03
C HIS A 173 9.52 7.84 -16.27
N ARG A 174 9.41 7.53 -14.97
CA ARG A 174 8.52 8.29 -14.10
C ARG A 174 9.06 9.72 -13.94
N VAL A 175 8.21 10.70 -14.17
CA VAL A 175 8.53 12.11 -13.88
C VAL A 175 8.60 12.28 -12.37
N LYS A 176 9.73 12.85 -11.90
CA LYS A 176 9.95 13.17 -10.49
C LYS A 176 9.97 14.69 -10.38
N ASP A 177 8.96 15.29 -9.79
CA ASP A 177 9.02 16.69 -9.36
C ASP A 177 9.90 16.80 -8.12
N GLY A 178 10.95 17.54 -8.17
CA GLY A 178 12.15 17.59 -7.31
C GLY A 178 11.97 17.53 -5.80
N GLN A 179 10.76 17.58 -5.23
CA GLN A 179 10.51 17.49 -3.80
C GLN A 179 9.27 16.72 -3.37
N ALA A 180 8.36 16.36 -4.29
CA ALA A 180 7.15 15.62 -3.96
C ALA A 180 7.12 14.27 -4.67
N SER A 181 6.53 13.27 -4.05
CA SER A 181 6.19 12.02 -4.72
C SER A 181 5.23 12.35 -5.87
N ALA A 182 5.68 12.14 -7.12
CA ALA A 182 4.83 12.31 -8.31
C ALA A 182 3.74 11.23 -8.41
N VAL A 183 3.30 10.70 -7.29
CA VAL A 183 2.24 9.70 -7.14
C VAL A 183 1.09 10.35 -6.38
N ASP A 184 -0.08 10.40 -6.98
CA ASP A 184 -1.33 10.74 -6.30
C ASP A 184 -2.31 9.57 -6.36
N TRP A 185 -3.39 9.65 -5.60
CA TRP A 185 -4.39 8.61 -5.50
C TRP A 185 -5.79 9.17 -5.72
N ILE A 186 -6.59 8.49 -6.51
CA ILE A 186 -7.96 8.94 -6.79
C ILE A 186 -8.79 9.08 -5.52
N HIS A 187 -8.69 8.14 -4.56
CA HIS A 187 -9.42 8.28 -3.29
C HIS A 187 -9.02 9.54 -2.52
N SER A 188 -7.73 9.93 -2.55
CA SER A 188 -7.25 11.17 -1.92
C SER A 188 -7.77 12.42 -2.63
N LEU A 189 -7.80 12.39 -3.98
CA LEU A 189 -8.39 13.45 -4.79
C LEU A 189 -9.88 13.62 -4.49
N LEU A 190 -10.63 12.53 -4.43
CA LEU A 190 -12.07 12.55 -4.16
C LEU A 190 -12.38 12.98 -2.71
N LYS A 191 -11.56 12.56 -1.73
CA LYS A 191 -11.69 13.06 -0.36
C LYS A 191 -11.46 14.58 -0.26
N ARG A 192 -10.43 15.10 -0.93
CA ARG A 192 -10.17 16.55 -0.98
C ARG A 192 -11.33 17.34 -1.62
N ARG A 193 -12.12 16.71 -2.47
CA ARG A 193 -13.31 17.30 -3.11
C ARG A 193 -14.61 17.03 -2.37
N HIS A 194 -14.57 16.36 -1.22
CA HIS A 194 -15.75 15.94 -0.48
C HIS A 194 -16.72 15.06 -1.30
N GLU A 195 -16.18 14.28 -2.25
CA GLU A 195 -16.95 13.37 -3.11
C GLU A 195 -17.03 11.93 -2.53
N LEU A 196 -16.36 11.66 -1.39
CA LEU A 196 -16.44 10.43 -0.62
C LEU A 196 -16.96 10.74 0.79
N ALA A 197 -17.73 9.80 1.37
CA ALA A 197 -18.22 9.91 2.75
C ALA A 197 -17.05 10.00 3.74
N GLU A 198 -17.25 10.63 4.91
CA GLU A 198 -16.21 10.77 5.93
C GLU A 198 -15.73 9.40 6.45
N GLU A 199 -16.68 8.47 6.64
CA GLU A 199 -16.44 7.10 7.09
C GLU A 199 -15.85 6.18 6.01
N TRP A 200 -15.66 6.68 4.78
CA TRP A 200 -15.10 5.90 3.69
C TRP A 200 -13.69 5.41 4.01
N GLN A 201 -13.50 4.10 4.02
CA GLN A 201 -12.21 3.47 4.29
C GLN A 201 -11.61 2.82 3.06
N LEU A 202 -10.31 3.04 2.87
CA LEU A 202 -9.53 2.44 1.80
C LEU A 202 -9.28 0.95 2.08
N SER A 203 -9.60 0.12 1.10
CA SER A 203 -9.13 -1.27 1.03
C SER A 203 -8.53 -1.48 -0.34
N GLN A 204 -7.21 -1.48 -0.44
CA GLN A 204 -6.51 -1.67 -1.70
C GLN A 204 -6.56 -3.13 -2.16
N CYS A 205 -6.44 -3.32 -3.45
CA CYS A 205 -6.22 -4.60 -4.11
C CYS A 205 -5.09 -4.48 -5.13
N LEU A 206 -4.66 -5.58 -5.71
CA LEU A 206 -3.63 -5.55 -6.74
C LEU A 206 -4.16 -4.94 -8.05
N PHE A 207 -3.30 -4.23 -8.76
CA PHE A 207 -3.61 -3.80 -10.13
C PHE A 207 -3.74 -5.02 -11.05
N GLY A 208 -4.83 -5.09 -11.81
CA GLY A 208 -5.15 -6.25 -12.66
C GLY A 208 -5.85 -7.41 -11.94
N GLU A 209 -6.14 -7.32 -10.63
CA GLU A 209 -6.78 -8.39 -9.86
C GLU A 209 -8.13 -8.85 -10.46
N HIS A 210 -8.90 -7.93 -11.04
CA HIS A 210 -10.17 -8.24 -11.70
C HIS A 210 -10.03 -9.19 -12.91
N LEU A 211 -8.82 -9.25 -13.52
CA LEU A 211 -8.54 -10.14 -14.63
C LEU A 211 -8.45 -11.61 -14.21
N LEU A 212 -8.18 -11.90 -12.94
CA LEU A 212 -8.14 -13.27 -12.41
C LEU A 212 -9.47 -14.00 -12.60
N GLY A 213 -10.59 -13.28 -12.46
CA GLY A 213 -11.91 -13.84 -12.72
C GLY A 213 -12.25 -13.98 -14.21
N THR A 214 -11.65 -13.15 -15.06
CA THR A 214 -11.86 -13.16 -16.51
C THR A 214 -11.06 -14.29 -17.18
N TYR A 215 -9.90 -14.60 -16.63
CA TYR A 215 -8.94 -15.59 -17.18
C TYR A 215 -8.49 -16.59 -16.13
N PRO A 216 -9.39 -17.47 -15.63
CA PRO A 216 -9.10 -18.34 -14.49
C PRO A 216 -8.02 -19.39 -14.77
N ASP A 217 -7.82 -19.77 -16.04
CA ASP A 217 -6.88 -20.81 -16.43
C ASP A 217 -5.52 -20.28 -16.88
N LYS A 218 -5.34 -18.93 -16.89
CA LYS A 218 -4.08 -18.35 -17.31
C LYS A 218 -3.06 -18.29 -16.17
N VAL A 219 -1.78 -18.41 -16.54
CA VAL A 219 -0.67 -18.25 -15.59
C VAL A 219 -0.63 -16.80 -15.07
N VAL A 220 -0.60 -16.65 -13.74
CA VAL A 220 -0.52 -15.36 -13.09
C VAL A 220 0.94 -14.99 -12.85
N VAL A 221 1.35 -13.81 -13.32
CA VAL A 221 2.68 -13.26 -13.10
C VAL A 221 2.58 -12.05 -12.18
N LEU A 222 3.29 -12.08 -11.06
CA LEU A 222 3.41 -10.93 -10.15
C LEU A 222 4.63 -10.09 -10.52
N VAL A 223 4.41 -8.77 -10.62
CA VAL A 223 5.45 -7.79 -10.93
C VAL A 223 5.36 -6.60 -9.96
N GLU A 224 6.46 -5.86 -9.79
CA GLU A 224 6.53 -4.77 -8.81
C GLU A 224 5.73 -3.51 -9.20
N SER A 225 5.44 -3.29 -10.48
CA SER A 225 4.80 -2.05 -10.93
C SER A 225 3.67 -2.29 -11.92
N GLU A 226 2.71 -1.39 -11.90
CA GLU A 226 1.57 -1.35 -12.83
C GLU A 226 2.06 -1.22 -14.29
N LYS A 227 3.12 -0.42 -14.51
CA LYS A 227 3.78 -0.31 -15.83
C LYS A 227 4.29 -1.66 -16.31
N SER A 228 4.98 -2.41 -15.46
CA SER A 228 5.50 -3.73 -15.78
C SER A 228 4.38 -4.74 -16.06
N ALA A 229 3.26 -4.65 -15.33
CA ALA A 229 2.10 -5.49 -15.58
C ALA A 229 1.52 -5.26 -16.99
N VAL A 230 1.31 -3.98 -17.37
CA VAL A 230 0.76 -3.64 -18.69
C VAL A 230 1.72 -4.07 -19.82
N ILE A 231 3.02 -3.76 -19.71
CA ILE A 231 4.01 -4.12 -20.73
C ILE A 231 4.20 -5.65 -20.80
N GLY A 232 4.27 -6.31 -19.63
CA GLY A 232 4.38 -7.76 -19.57
C GLY A 232 3.21 -8.46 -20.24
N SER A 233 1.98 -8.01 -19.98
CA SER A 233 0.77 -8.55 -20.62
C SER A 233 0.73 -8.31 -22.15
N ALA A 234 1.41 -7.28 -22.65
CA ALA A 234 1.56 -7.09 -24.08
C ALA A 234 2.46 -8.16 -24.72
N ILE A 235 3.55 -8.50 -24.04
CA ILE A 235 4.61 -9.38 -24.57
C ILE A 235 4.28 -10.86 -24.31
N PHE A 236 3.67 -11.16 -23.18
CA PHE A 236 3.28 -12.50 -22.74
C PHE A 236 1.75 -12.58 -22.63
N PRO A 237 1.04 -12.73 -23.73
CA PRO A 237 -0.44 -12.73 -23.72
C PRO A 237 -1.04 -14.03 -23.17
N GLY A 238 -0.32 -14.74 -22.31
CA GLY A 238 -0.62 -15.95 -21.56
C GLY A 238 -1.91 -16.67 -21.85
#